data_21eea3c93e01492f6f3bf9826e24c2bd
#
_entry.id   21eea3c93e01492f6f3bf9826e24c2bd
#
_cell.length_a   1.000
_cell.length_b   1.000
_cell.length_c   1.000
_cell.angle_alpha   90.00
_cell.angle_beta   90.00
_cell.angle_gamma   90.00
#
_symmetry.space_group_name_H-M   'P 1'
#
loop_
_entity.id
_entity.type
_entity.pdbx_description
1 polymer ?
#
loop_
_entity_poly.entity_id
_entity_poly.type
_entity_poly.pdbx_seq_one_letter_code
_entity_poly.pdbx_strand_id
1 'polypeptide(L)'
;AKAGKYIVTPAQLEKDVQYLLSQGYTPINVADLINYVNGSSDLPTKPVMLTFDDGFYNNYSYAFPIAKKYNVKIVIAAIGTCSDLFSQSEEELHNTYSHLTWDNMREMLQSGFVEIQSHTYDMHGEGSRKGFEMQRGETEEQYRQAVSEDLKKMSDRMQAELDVSPTAVMYPFGYYRDDSDDF
;
A
#
# COMPACT_ATOMS: atom_id res chain seq x y z
N ALA A 1 -9.64 -14.01 -11.05
CA ALA A 1 -8.64 -14.75 -10.26
C ALA A 1 -9.38 -15.72 -9.33
N LYS A 2 -8.81 -16.89 -9.05
CA LYS A 2 -9.36 -17.80 -8.02
C LYS A 2 -8.94 -17.29 -6.65
N ALA A 3 -9.88 -17.22 -5.72
CA ALA A 3 -9.57 -17.00 -4.30
C ALA A 3 -8.55 -18.04 -3.83
N GLY A 4 -7.59 -17.62 -3.03
CA GLY A 4 -6.49 -18.44 -2.53
C GLY A 4 -5.84 -17.83 -1.30
N LYS A 5 -4.63 -18.28 -0.99
CA LYS A 5 -3.92 -17.86 0.22
C LYS A 5 -3.70 -16.33 0.30
N TYR A 6 -3.55 -15.67 -0.85
CA TYR A 6 -3.22 -14.23 -0.95
C TYR A 6 -4.28 -13.39 -1.68
N ILE A 7 -5.40 -13.99 -2.08
CA ILE A 7 -6.44 -13.32 -2.87
C ILE A 7 -7.78 -13.48 -2.18
N VAL A 8 -8.41 -12.36 -1.86
CA VAL A 8 -9.77 -12.28 -1.32
C VAL A 8 -10.72 -11.85 -2.44
N THR A 9 -11.88 -12.51 -2.55
CA THR A 9 -12.90 -12.09 -3.52
C THR A 9 -13.61 -10.81 -3.05
N PRO A 10 -14.12 -9.97 -3.96
CA PRO A 10 -14.90 -8.78 -3.57
C PRO A 10 -16.07 -9.11 -2.62
N ALA A 11 -16.79 -10.20 -2.88
CA ALA A 11 -17.89 -10.64 -2.01
C ALA A 11 -17.41 -11.08 -0.60
N GLN A 12 -16.20 -11.65 -0.50
CA GLN A 12 -15.63 -11.99 0.80
C GLN A 12 -15.17 -10.74 1.53
N LEU A 13 -14.45 -9.83 0.85
CA LEU A 13 -14.03 -8.55 1.42
C LEU A 13 -15.24 -7.78 2.00
N GLU A 14 -16.33 -7.73 1.24
CA GLU A 14 -17.54 -7.04 1.70
C GLU A 14 -18.13 -7.67 2.97
N LYS A 15 -18.17 -9.01 3.05
CA LYS A 15 -18.61 -9.74 4.25
C LYS A 15 -17.66 -9.49 5.44
N ASP A 16 -16.36 -9.46 5.20
CA ASP A 16 -15.35 -9.25 6.25
C ASP A 16 -15.48 -7.83 6.82
N VAL A 17 -15.68 -6.81 5.97
CA VAL A 17 -15.94 -5.44 6.40
C VAL A 17 -17.23 -5.36 7.24
N GLN A 18 -18.32 -5.96 6.77
CA GLN A 18 -19.58 -6.01 7.53
C GLN A 18 -19.41 -6.69 8.89
N TYR A 19 -18.68 -7.81 8.91
CA TYR A 19 -18.41 -8.55 10.16
C TYR A 19 -17.62 -7.68 11.14
N LEU A 20 -16.52 -7.07 10.71
CA LEU A 20 -15.70 -6.19 11.56
C LEU A 20 -16.55 -5.05 12.16
N LEU A 21 -17.34 -4.37 11.33
CA LEU A 21 -18.24 -3.31 11.79
C LEU A 21 -19.28 -3.82 12.80
N SER A 22 -19.85 -5.01 12.54
CA SER A 22 -20.83 -5.64 13.45
C SER A 22 -20.26 -6.02 14.81
N GLN A 23 -18.93 -6.29 14.86
CA GLN A 23 -18.18 -6.54 16.09
C GLN A 23 -17.67 -5.29 16.79
N GLY A 24 -18.02 -4.10 16.27
CA GLY A 24 -17.65 -2.81 16.83
C GLY A 24 -16.22 -2.38 16.52
N TYR A 25 -15.55 -2.97 15.52
CA TYR A 25 -14.27 -2.47 15.05
C TYR A 25 -14.44 -1.18 14.26
N THR A 26 -13.48 -0.29 14.40
CA THR A 26 -13.42 0.97 13.65
C THR A 26 -12.19 0.96 12.75
N PRO A 27 -12.35 0.96 11.42
CA PRO A 27 -11.24 1.06 10.51
C PRO A 27 -10.51 2.39 10.63
N ILE A 28 -9.18 2.30 10.80
CA ILE A 28 -8.25 3.43 10.88
C ILE A 28 -7.24 3.36 9.73
N ASN A 29 -6.52 4.47 9.50
CA ASN A 29 -5.39 4.52 8.57
C ASN A 29 -4.05 4.72 9.31
N VAL A 30 -2.94 4.82 8.57
CA VAL A 30 -1.61 5.03 9.14
C VAL A 30 -1.52 6.39 9.83
N ALA A 31 -2.11 7.43 9.25
CA ALA A 31 -2.13 8.76 9.86
C ALA A 31 -2.82 8.78 11.23
N ASP A 32 -3.93 8.04 11.40
CA ASP A 32 -4.58 7.90 12.71
C ASP A 32 -3.65 7.25 13.74
N LEU A 33 -2.92 6.20 13.34
CA LEU A 33 -1.96 5.50 14.20
C LEU A 33 -0.78 6.40 14.59
N ILE A 34 -0.20 7.12 13.63
CA ILE A 34 0.89 8.07 13.88
C ILE A 34 0.44 9.17 14.86
N ASN A 35 -0.75 9.74 14.66
CA ASN A 35 -1.30 10.75 15.55
C ASN A 35 -1.47 10.22 16.98
N TYR A 36 -1.89 8.97 17.14
CA TYR A 36 -1.99 8.33 18.45
C TYR A 36 -0.60 8.15 19.11
N VAL A 37 0.37 7.61 18.38
CA VAL A 37 1.74 7.40 18.88
C VAL A 37 2.38 8.72 19.31
N ASN A 38 2.11 9.81 18.58
CA ASN A 38 2.60 11.14 18.90
C ASN A 38 1.78 11.87 19.99
N GLY A 39 0.74 11.23 20.54
CA GLY A 39 -0.11 11.81 21.56
C GLY A 39 -1.03 12.94 21.08
N SER A 40 -1.24 13.04 19.77
CA SER A 40 -2.08 14.08 19.14
C SER A 40 -3.57 13.73 19.11
N SER A 41 -3.91 12.45 19.18
CA SER A 41 -5.30 11.96 19.22
C SER A 41 -5.40 10.57 19.86
N ASP A 42 -6.60 10.22 20.33
CA ASP A 42 -6.88 8.85 20.79
C ASP A 42 -7.33 7.97 19.62
N LEU A 43 -7.09 6.66 19.73
CA LEU A 43 -7.67 5.67 18.84
C LEU A 43 -9.06 5.23 19.33
N PRO A 44 -9.96 4.77 18.44
CA PRO A 44 -11.19 4.15 18.85
C PRO A 44 -10.94 2.88 19.68
N THR A 45 -11.94 2.42 20.44
CA THR A 45 -11.81 1.30 21.38
C THR A 45 -11.36 -0.01 20.72
N LYS A 46 -11.76 -0.23 19.46
CA LYS A 46 -11.38 -1.42 18.66
C LYS A 46 -10.86 -0.97 17.29
N PRO A 47 -9.64 -0.43 17.23
CA PRO A 47 -9.08 -0.03 15.95
C PRO A 47 -8.70 -1.25 15.10
N VAL A 48 -8.90 -1.15 13.80
CA VAL A 48 -8.43 -2.12 12.82
C VAL A 48 -7.93 -1.39 11.58
N MET A 49 -6.81 -1.81 11.01
CA MET A 49 -6.31 -1.28 9.74
C MET A 49 -6.53 -2.30 8.64
N LEU A 50 -7.21 -1.89 7.56
CA LEU A 50 -7.44 -2.71 6.38
C LEU A 50 -6.40 -2.33 5.34
N THR A 51 -5.41 -3.20 5.11
CA THR A 51 -4.28 -2.96 4.22
C THR A 51 -4.36 -3.84 2.98
N PHE A 52 -3.91 -3.29 1.84
CA PHE A 52 -3.83 -3.96 0.56
C PHE A 52 -2.45 -3.71 -0.03
N ASP A 53 -1.72 -4.77 -0.33
CA ASP A 53 -0.40 -4.69 -0.94
C ASP A 53 -0.47 -4.61 -2.46
N ASP A 54 0.68 -4.33 -3.10
CA ASP A 54 0.94 -4.29 -4.54
C ASP A 54 0.26 -3.14 -5.31
N GLY A 55 -0.84 -2.59 -4.82
CA GLY A 55 -1.57 -1.56 -5.55
C GLY A 55 -2.19 -2.05 -6.85
N PHE A 56 -2.79 -3.27 -6.88
CA PHE A 56 -3.50 -3.76 -8.05
C PHE A 56 -4.72 -2.89 -8.40
N TYR A 57 -5.04 -2.79 -9.68
CA TYR A 57 -6.21 -2.05 -10.18
C TYR A 57 -7.55 -2.56 -9.59
N ASN A 58 -7.62 -3.83 -9.19
CA ASN A 58 -8.80 -4.36 -8.50
C ASN A 58 -9.08 -3.69 -7.15
N ASN A 59 -8.12 -3.01 -6.55
CA ASN A 59 -8.35 -2.19 -5.36
C ASN A 59 -9.21 -0.96 -5.70
N TYR A 60 -9.00 -0.35 -6.88
CA TYR A 60 -9.84 0.74 -7.37
C TYR A 60 -11.23 0.25 -7.76
N SER A 61 -11.33 -0.86 -8.50
CA SER A 61 -12.59 -1.34 -9.06
C SER A 61 -13.48 -2.07 -8.04
N TYR A 62 -12.93 -2.60 -6.93
CA TYR A 62 -13.69 -3.35 -5.93
C TYR A 62 -13.51 -2.85 -4.50
N ALA A 63 -12.27 -2.72 -3.99
CA ALA A 63 -12.06 -2.33 -2.59
C ALA A 63 -12.53 -0.90 -2.31
N PHE A 64 -12.23 0.03 -3.20
CA PHE A 64 -12.62 1.43 -3.07
C PHE A 64 -14.15 1.66 -3.05
N PRO A 65 -14.96 1.06 -3.95
CA PRO A 65 -16.42 1.13 -3.84
C PRO A 65 -16.97 0.53 -2.53
N ILE A 66 -16.37 -0.56 -2.03
CA ILE A 66 -16.74 -1.15 -0.73
C ILE A 66 -16.41 -0.18 0.40
N ALA A 67 -15.21 0.41 0.40
CA ALA A 67 -14.81 1.41 1.40
C ALA A 67 -15.80 2.58 1.45
N LYS A 68 -16.18 3.14 0.30
CA LYS A 68 -17.20 4.20 0.20
C LYS A 68 -18.56 3.74 0.72
N LYS A 69 -19.01 2.55 0.32
CA LYS A 69 -20.32 1.99 0.70
C LYS A 69 -20.49 1.85 2.20
N TYR A 70 -19.45 1.41 2.89
CA TYR A 70 -19.48 1.15 4.34
C TYR A 70 -18.87 2.27 5.16
N ASN A 71 -18.45 3.38 4.54
CA ASN A 71 -17.81 4.52 5.20
C ASN A 71 -16.61 4.07 6.06
N VAL A 72 -15.72 3.28 5.47
CA VAL A 72 -14.53 2.74 6.13
C VAL A 72 -13.25 3.23 5.45
N LYS A 73 -12.20 3.42 6.24
CA LYS A 73 -10.86 3.74 5.75
C LYS A 73 -10.15 2.46 5.31
N ILE A 74 -9.37 2.55 4.22
CA ILE A 74 -8.44 1.51 3.77
C ILE A 74 -7.08 2.12 3.44
N VAL A 75 -6.03 1.32 3.55
CA VAL A 75 -4.66 1.69 3.21
C VAL A 75 -4.18 0.80 2.07
N ILE A 76 -3.60 1.39 1.04
CA ILE A 76 -3.05 0.66 -0.11
C ILE A 76 -1.56 0.98 -0.22
N ALA A 77 -0.72 -0.05 -0.22
CA ALA A 77 0.70 0.08 -0.48
C ALA A 77 0.97 -0.20 -1.97
N ALA A 78 1.41 0.82 -2.70
CA ALA A 78 1.63 0.75 -4.14
C ALA A 78 3.09 0.51 -4.49
N ILE A 79 3.34 -0.25 -5.57
CA ILE A 79 4.67 -0.44 -6.18
C ILE A 79 4.89 0.65 -7.21
N GLY A 80 5.95 1.46 -7.03
CA GLY A 80 6.19 2.65 -7.84
C GLY A 80 6.42 2.36 -9.32
N THR A 81 7.26 1.38 -9.66
CA THR A 81 7.52 0.98 -11.05
C THR A 81 6.26 0.50 -11.77
N CYS A 82 5.39 -0.24 -11.06
CA CYS A 82 4.13 -0.69 -11.62
C CYS A 82 3.19 0.49 -11.89
N SER A 83 3.09 1.42 -10.94
CA SER A 83 2.24 2.62 -11.11
C SER A 83 2.74 3.50 -12.25
N ASP A 84 4.06 3.67 -12.42
CA ASP A 84 4.63 4.40 -13.56
C ASP A 84 4.31 3.69 -14.89
N LEU A 85 4.49 2.38 -14.95
CA LEU A 85 4.23 1.57 -16.14
C LEU A 85 2.76 1.71 -16.60
N PHE A 86 1.83 1.47 -15.68
CA PHE A 86 0.40 1.51 -16.03
C PHE A 86 -0.14 2.92 -16.22
N SER A 87 0.49 3.95 -15.65
CA SER A 87 0.13 5.36 -15.91
C SER A 87 0.57 5.84 -17.30
N GLN A 88 1.57 5.20 -17.90
CA GLN A 88 2.05 5.51 -19.26
C GLN A 88 1.42 4.63 -20.34
N SER A 89 0.68 3.58 -19.94
CA SER A 89 0.03 2.65 -20.86
C SER A 89 -1.24 3.26 -21.43
N GLU A 90 -1.45 3.11 -22.74
CA GLU A 90 -2.72 3.40 -23.42
C GLU A 90 -3.69 2.19 -23.41
N GLU A 91 -3.27 1.06 -22.85
CA GLU A 91 -4.08 -0.14 -22.76
C GLU A 91 -5.17 -0.02 -21.69
N GLU A 92 -6.31 -0.66 -21.92
CA GLU A 92 -7.39 -0.75 -20.95
C GLU A 92 -6.93 -1.50 -19.69
N LEU A 93 -7.22 -0.94 -18.51
CA LEU A 93 -6.84 -1.53 -17.25
C LEU A 93 -7.68 -2.77 -16.93
N HIS A 94 -7.01 -3.85 -16.57
CA HIS A 94 -7.61 -5.15 -16.29
C HIS A 94 -7.49 -5.56 -14.82
N ASN A 95 -8.59 -6.00 -14.22
CA ASN A 95 -8.68 -6.35 -12.79
C ASN A 95 -7.75 -7.49 -12.32
N THR A 96 -7.14 -8.24 -13.24
CA THR A 96 -6.35 -9.44 -12.87
C THR A 96 -4.87 -9.16 -12.79
N TYR A 97 -4.35 -8.20 -13.59
CA TYR A 97 -2.90 -7.98 -13.71
C TYR A 97 -2.48 -6.51 -13.76
N SER A 98 -3.41 -5.56 -14.00
CA SER A 98 -3.04 -4.16 -14.00
C SER A 98 -2.88 -3.63 -12.58
N HIS A 99 -2.00 -2.63 -12.44
CA HIS A 99 -1.82 -1.88 -11.21
C HIS A 99 -2.52 -0.52 -11.28
N LEU A 100 -2.66 0.12 -10.14
CA LEU A 100 -3.20 1.47 -10.03
C LEU A 100 -2.33 2.46 -10.78
N THR A 101 -2.96 3.29 -11.59
CA THR A 101 -2.33 4.49 -12.15
C THR A 101 -2.26 5.59 -11.09
N TRP A 102 -1.40 6.59 -11.30
CA TRP A 102 -1.35 7.77 -10.44
C TRP A 102 -2.69 8.52 -10.41
N ASP A 103 -3.44 8.53 -11.52
CA ASP A 103 -4.78 9.13 -11.59
C ASP A 103 -5.80 8.37 -10.74
N ASN A 104 -5.78 7.03 -10.77
CA ASN A 104 -6.65 6.24 -9.89
C ASN A 104 -6.36 6.54 -8.43
N MET A 105 -5.07 6.58 -8.03
CA MET A 105 -4.66 6.88 -6.66
C MET A 105 -5.05 8.30 -6.24
N ARG A 106 -4.93 9.28 -7.13
CA ARG A 106 -5.34 10.66 -6.86
C ARG A 106 -6.85 10.77 -6.57
N GLU A 107 -7.69 10.10 -7.38
CA GLU A 107 -9.13 10.04 -7.13
C GLU A 107 -9.44 9.37 -5.79
N MET A 108 -8.76 8.26 -5.49
CA MET A 108 -8.95 7.53 -4.23
C MET A 108 -8.57 8.39 -3.01
N LEU A 109 -7.44 9.10 -3.06
CA LEU A 109 -6.99 10.02 -2.00
C LEU A 109 -7.99 11.17 -1.79
N GLN A 110 -8.47 11.79 -2.88
CA GLN A 110 -9.44 12.89 -2.81
C GLN A 110 -10.77 12.49 -2.17
N SER A 111 -11.10 11.22 -2.19
CA SER A 111 -12.32 10.69 -1.57
C SER A 111 -12.29 10.72 -0.03
N GLY A 112 -11.09 10.73 0.57
CA GLY A 112 -10.88 10.64 2.01
C GLY A 112 -11.05 9.23 2.61
N PHE A 113 -11.38 8.21 1.80
CA PHE A 113 -11.52 6.82 2.27
C PHE A 113 -10.24 5.99 2.12
N VAL A 114 -9.31 6.45 1.29
CA VAL A 114 -8.10 5.69 0.96
C VAL A 114 -6.87 6.50 1.32
N GLU A 115 -5.92 5.82 1.95
CA GLU A 115 -4.56 6.32 2.15
C GLU A 115 -3.61 5.48 1.29
N ILE A 116 -2.69 6.14 0.57
CA ILE A 116 -1.68 5.47 -0.26
C ILE A 116 -0.35 5.51 0.48
N GLN A 117 0.28 4.34 0.58
CA GLN A 117 1.57 4.13 1.23
C GLN A 117 2.55 3.42 0.29
N SER A 118 3.80 3.28 0.72
CA SER A 118 4.87 2.66 -0.08
C SER A 118 4.87 1.14 0.03
N HIS A 119 4.96 0.45 -1.12
CA HIS A 119 5.39 -0.94 -1.22
C HIS A 119 6.72 -1.05 -1.96
N THR A 120 7.59 -0.04 -1.74
CA THR A 120 8.84 0.23 -2.44
C THR A 120 8.64 0.76 -3.88
N TYR A 121 9.70 1.29 -4.47
CA TYR A 121 9.65 1.68 -5.88
C TYR A 121 9.86 0.47 -6.79
N ASP A 122 10.96 -0.31 -6.60
CA ASP A 122 11.37 -1.42 -7.47
C ASP A 122 11.98 -2.62 -6.70
N MET A 123 11.55 -2.87 -5.45
CA MET A 123 12.05 -4.02 -4.68
C MET A 123 11.07 -5.20 -4.64
N HIS A 124 10.16 -5.29 -5.63
CA HIS A 124 9.15 -6.35 -5.71
C HIS A 124 9.23 -7.21 -6.99
N GLY A 125 10.30 -7.12 -7.77
CA GLY A 125 10.44 -7.79 -9.07
C GLY A 125 11.26 -9.08 -9.05
N GLU A 126 10.98 -9.97 -10.01
CA GLU A 126 11.90 -11.07 -10.36
C GLU A 126 13.15 -10.47 -11.05
N GLY A 127 14.30 -10.58 -10.45
CA GLY A 127 15.56 -10.03 -10.98
C GLY A 127 16.00 -8.69 -10.38
N SER A 128 15.14 -8.05 -9.59
CA SER A 128 15.48 -6.96 -8.69
C SER A 128 15.75 -7.47 -7.27
N ARG A 129 15.98 -6.56 -6.33
CA ARG A 129 16.04 -6.91 -4.89
C ARG A 129 14.68 -7.42 -4.41
N LYS A 130 14.70 -8.50 -3.61
CA LYS A 130 13.47 -9.02 -2.96
C LYS A 130 13.26 -8.36 -1.61
N GLY A 131 12.43 -7.35 -1.59
CA GLY A 131 12.17 -6.60 -0.37
C GLY A 131 13.45 -6.02 0.23
N PHE A 132 13.56 -6.08 1.53
CA PHE A 132 14.70 -5.55 2.29
C PHE A 132 15.77 -6.61 2.58
N GLU A 133 15.87 -7.67 1.77
CA GLU A 133 16.97 -8.62 1.89
C GLU A 133 18.26 -8.06 1.29
N MET A 134 19.37 -8.27 2.01
CA MET A 134 20.71 -8.01 1.50
C MET A 134 21.09 -9.03 0.41
N GLN A 135 21.59 -8.57 -0.72
CA GLN A 135 21.96 -9.43 -1.81
C GLN A 135 23.30 -10.15 -1.54
N ARG A 136 23.47 -11.32 -2.14
CA ARG A 136 24.71 -12.09 -1.99
C ARG A 136 25.93 -11.32 -2.50
N GLY A 137 26.90 -11.08 -1.61
CA GLY A 137 28.13 -10.36 -1.93
C GLY A 137 28.01 -8.83 -1.85
N GLU A 138 26.87 -8.32 -1.45
CA GLU A 138 26.65 -6.91 -1.20
C GLU A 138 27.32 -6.50 0.12
N THR A 139 27.90 -5.30 0.15
CA THR A 139 28.37 -4.71 1.41
C THR A 139 27.22 -4.01 2.11
N GLU A 140 27.35 -3.78 3.42
CA GLU A 140 26.36 -3.04 4.22
C GLU A 140 26.10 -1.63 3.66
N GLU A 141 27.15 -0.94 3.21
CA GLU A 141 27.04 0.39 2.60
C GLU A 141 26.24 0.36 1.29
N GLN A 142 26.52 -0.61 0.42
CA GLN A 142 25.79 -0.80 -0.83
C GLN A 142 24.32 -1.13 -0.58
N TYR A 143 24.04 -1.98 0.42
CA TYR A 143 22.70 -2.31 0.83
C TYR A 143 21.91 -1.08 1.29
N ARG A 144 22.48 -0.32 2.25
CA ARG A 144 21.84 0.89 2.78
C ARG A 144 21.60 1.94 1.69
N GLN A 145 22.58 2.14 0.81
CA GLN A 145 22.43 3.03 -0.33
C GLN A 145 21.28 2.60 -1.24
N ALA A 146 21.25 1.33 -1.65
CA ALA A 146 20.23 0.82 -2.56
C ALA A 146 18.81 0.93 -1.99
N VAL A 147 18.63 0.60 -0.70
CA VAL A 147 17.32 0.72 -0.03
C VAL A 147 16.92 2.18 0.10
N SER A 148 17.82 3.06 0.54
CA SER A 148 17.54 4.49 0.70
C SER A 148 17.19 5.16 -0.65
N GLU A 149 17.88 4.80 -1.73
CA GLU A 149 17.60 5.32 -3.07
C GLU A 149 16.23 4.88 -3.59
N ASP A 150 15.84 3.63 -3.36
CA ASP A 150 14.53 3.10 -3.75
C ASP A 150 13.39 3.78 -2.98
N LEU A 151 13.51 3.86 -1.65
CA LEU A 151 12.52 4.53 -0.81
C LEU A 151 12.39 6.02 -1.13
N LYS A 152 13.53 6.68 -1.34
CA LYS A 152 13.53 8.09 -1.78
C LYS A 152 12.84 8.25 -3.12
N LYS A 153 13.11 7.38 -4.08
CA LYS A 153 12.49 7.43 -5.41
C LYS A 153 10.97 7.26 -5.31
N MET A 154 10.49 6.32 -4.48
CA MET A 154 9.06 6.17 -4.24
C MET A 154 8.44 7.42 -3.63
N SER A 155 9.10 8.01 -2.63
CA SER A 155 8.64 9.25 -2.00
C SER A 155 8.59 10.42 -2.99
N ASP A 156 9.64 10.59 -3.80
CA ASP A 156 9.70 11.64 -4.82
C ASP A 156 8.58 11.47 -5.86
N ARG A 157 8.28 10.23 -6.28
CA ARG A 157 7.18 9.95 -7.22
C ARG A 157 5.81 10.24 -6.61
N MET A 158 5.57 9.78 -5.38
CA MET A 158 4.30 10.06 -4.70
C MET A 158 4.11 11.56 -4.46
N GLN A 159 5.17 12.29 -4.09
CA GLN A 159 5.10 13.74 -3.94
C GLN A 159 4.78 14.44 -5.26
N ALA A 160 5.42 14.02 -6.35
CA ALA A 160 5.21 14.63 -7.67
C ALA A 160 3.81 14.37 -8.25
N GLU A 161 3.30 13.15 -8.08
CA GLU A 161 2.05 12.72 -8.71
C GLU A 161 0.80 12.91 -7.85
N LEU A 162 0.95 12.81 -6.53
CA LEU A 162 -0.15 12.76 -5.59
C LEU A 162 -0.17 13.92 -4.58
N ASP A 163 0.92 14.71 -4.53
CA ASP A 163 1.16 15.75 -3.51
C ASP A 163 1.14 15.19 -2.06
N VAL A 164 1.57 13.93 -1.89
CA VAL A 164 1.75 13.28 -0.59
C VAL A 164 3.08 12.54 -0.54
N SER A 165 3.62 12.36 0.66
CA SER A 165 4.78 11.49 0.91
C SER A 165 4.35 10.29 1.75
N PRO A 166 4.87 9.07 1.48
CA PRO A 166 4.58 7.90 2.29
C PRO A 166 5.14 8.08 3.70
N THR A 167 4.40 7.64 4.70
CA THR A 167 4.79 7.65 6.12
C THR A 167 4.93 6.23 6.68
N ALA A 168 4.68 5.22 5.85
CA ALA A 168 4.86 3.82 6.16
C ALA A 168 5.32 3.05 4.92
N VAL A 169 6.02 1.95 5.16
CA VAL A 169 6.42 0.98 4.14
C VAL A 169 5.85 -0.38 4.52
N MET A 170 5.19 -1.05 3.57
CA MET A 170 4.90 -2.47 3.65
C MET A 170 6.05 -3.24 3.01
N TYR A 171 6.62 -4.20 3.73
CA TYR A 171 7.78 -4.95 3.26
C TYR A 171 7.39 -5.96 2.18
N PRO A 172 7.91 -5.84 0.94
CA PRO A 172 7.65 -6.83 -0.10
C PRO A 172 8.02 -8.23 0.36
N PHE A 173 7.14 -9.21 0.10
CA PHE A 173 7.28 -10.61 0.51
C PHE A 173 7.40 -10.84 2.02
N GLY A 174 7.27 -9.81 2.84
CA GLY A 174 7.58 -9.85 4.28
C GLY A 174 9.08 -9.99 4.58
N TYR A 175 9.94 -9.69 3.62
CA TYR A 175 11.39 -9.76 3.79
C TYR A 175 11.93 -8.44 4.33
N TYR A 176 12.44 -8.49 5.54
CA TYR A 176 13.08 -7.39 6.25
C TYR A 176 14.26 -7.90 7.07
N ARG A 177 15.11 -6.98 7.51
CA ARG A 177 16.20 -7.22 8.47
C ARG A 177 15.86 -6.54 9.78
N ASP A 178 16.51 -6.95 10.87
CA ASP A 178 16.30 -6.35 12.21
C ASP A 178 16.62 -4.84 12.25
N ASP A 179 17.46 -4.36 11.31
CA ASP A 179 17.85 -2.95 11.17
C ASP A 179 17.12 -2.21 10.04
N SER A 180 16.04 -2.80 9.48
CA SER A 180 15.27 -2.17 8.39
C SER A 180 14.54 -0.90 8.82
N ASP A 181 14.36 -0.68 10.11
CA ASP A 181 13.71 0.51 10.66
C ASP A 181 14.63 1.75 10.70
N ASP A 182 15.91 1.58 10.31
CA ASP A 182 16.92 2.66 10.29
C ASP A 182 16.90 3.50 8.98
N PHE A 183 15.94 3.28 8.07
CA PHE A 183 15.86 3.92 6.76
C PHE A 183 14.81 5.03 6.68
#